data_301e3caa67ef7d07b76d4d6f87353ab2
#
_entry.id   301e3caa67ef7d07b76d4d6f87353ab2
#
_cell.length_a   1.000
_cell.length_b   1.000
_cell.length_c   1.000
_cell.angle_alpha   90.00
_cell.angle_beta   90.00
_cell.angle_gamma   90.00
#
_symmetry.space_group_name_H-M   'P 1'
#
loop_
_entity.id
_entity.type
_entity.pdbx_description
1 polymer ?
#
loop_
_entity_poly.entity_id
_entity_poly.type
_entity_poly.pdbx_seq_one_letter_code
_entity_poly.pdbx_strand_id
1 'polypeptide(L)'
;MFAWTEESAAFWNDSAAYTRSYALLAQKAAAHLTPGGNLFEGGCGLGHLSMALAKRGYHVTAMDLSPLPLRYIPETSGLTARQGDAFALPPEEVYDGALFCFFGGVPKTLAWARVHCRDTLVLFKKNWSTHRFTRDPGAVRKFTYPLTCGELERLGVPFAAETFDADMGQPFRNLSDAVRFFRLYDPQTAVTEAEALSRLTKTGDPVFPYYLPALRSVGMIVIRARDIPR
;
A
#
# COMPACT_ATOMS: atom_id res chain seq x y z
N MET A 1 5.68 -8.66 9.96
CA MET A 1 4.44 -7.86 10.00
C MET A 1 4.83 -6.45 10.40
N PHE A 2 4.25 -5.40 9.79
CA PHE A 2 4.47 -4.02 10.24
C PHE A 2 3.73 -3.81 11.57
N ALA A 3 4.47 -3.35 12.59
CA ALA A 3 3.88 -3.06 13.89
C ALA A 3 3.33 -1.63 13.88
N TRP A 4 2.02 -1.49 13.78
CA TRP A 4 1.36 -0.19 13.83
C TRP A 4 1.43 0.42 15.23
N THR A 5 1.74 1.71 15.29
CA THR A 5 1.61 2.58 16.46
C THR A 5 0.77 3.78 16.09
N GLU A 6 0.20 4.49 17.07
CA GLU A 6 -0.55 5.74 16.81
C GLU A 6 0.35 6.76 16.08
N GLU A 7 1.62 6.83 16.44
CA GLU A 7 2.59 7.74 15.81
C GLU A 7 2.84 7.36 14.35
N SER A 8 3.09 6.08 14.05
CA SER A 8 3.27 5.64 12.66
C SER A 8 2.02 5.86 11.83
N ALA A 9 0.83 5.62 12.41
CA ALA A 9 -0.45 5.85 11.73
C ALA A 9 -0.64 7.34 11.40
N ALA A 10 -0.30 8.25 12.33
CA ALA A 10 -0.39 9.69 12.10
C ALA A 10 0.52 10.13 10.93
N PHE A 11 1.77 9.69 10.89
CA PHE A 11 2.67 10.01 9.78
C PHE A 11 2.17 9.48 8.44
N TRP A 12 1.68 8.25 8.40
CA TRP A 12 1.13 7.68 7.17
C TRP A 12 -0.12 8.39 6.68
N ASN A 13 -1.00 8.84 7.60
CA ASN A 13 -2.17 9.65 7.25
C ASN A 13 -1.77 11.00 6.64
N ASP A 14 -0.80 11.69 7.26
CA ASP A 14 -0.27 12.94 6.73
C ASP A 14 0.35 12.75 5.34
N SER A 15 1.15 11.69 5.14
CA SER A 15 1.74 11.34 3.85
C SER A 15 0.68 11.10 2.78
N ALA A 16 -0.32 10.27 3.08
CA ALA A 16 -1.38 9.92 2.13
C ALA A 16 -2.23 11.14 1.72
N ALA A 17 -2.52 12.04 2.68
CA ALA A 17 -3.27 13.27 2.43
C ALA A 17 -2.47 14.27 1.57
N TYR A 18 -1.19 14.41 1.85
CA TYR A 18 -0.31 15.38 1.17
C TYR A 18 0.07 14.93 -0.25
N THR A 19 0.53 13.68 -0.42
CA THR A 19 1.07 13.19 -1.70
C THR A 19 -0.02 12.75 -2.69
N ARG A 20 -1.22 12.41 -2.19
CA ARG A 20 -2.30 11.83 -2.98
C ARG A 20 -1.91 10.54 -3.74
N SER A 21 -0.86 9.85 -3.31
CA SER A 21 -0.33 8.65 -3.97
C SER A 21 -1.38 7.55 -4.11
N TYR A 22 -2.21 7.35 -3.08
CA TYR A 22 -3.27 6.33 -3.13
C TYR A 22 -4.40 6.67 -4.11
N ALA A 23 -4.66 7.95 -4.39
CA ALA A 23 -5.58 8.35 -5.45
C ALA A 23 -5.06 7.95 -6.84
N LEU A 24 -3.74 8.04 -7.06
CA LEU A 24 -3.08 7.57 -8.27
C LEU A 24 -3.15 6.02 -8.37
N LEU A 25 -2.83 5.30 -7.28
CA LEU A 25 -2.95 3.84 -7.27
C LEU A 25 -4.38 3.38 -7.58
N ALA A 26 -5.38 4.01 -6.95
CA ALA A 26 -6.78 3.72 -7.22
C ALA A 26 -7.19 4.01 -8.66
N GLN A 27 -6.69 5.10 -9.26
CA GLN A 27 -6.91 5.42 -10.67
C GLN A 27 -6.33 4.35 -11.60
N LYS A 28 -5.11 3.91 -11.32
CA LYS A 28 -4.43 2.86 -12.09
C LYS A 28 -5.18 1.53 -11.98
N ALA A 29 -5.56 1.11 -10.77
CA ALA A 29 -6.32 -0.12 -10.57
C ALA A 29 -7.69 -0.07 -11.24
N ALA A 30 -8.41 1.04 -11.16
CA ALA A 30 -9.75 1.21 -11.71
C ALA A 30 -9.83 0.98 -13.22
N ALA A 31 -8.73 1.20 -13.97
CA ALA A 31 -8.67 0.91 -15.41
C ALA A 31 -8.80 -0.60 -15.75
N HIS A 32 -8.65 -1.46 -14.76
CA HIS A 32 -8.67 -2.93 -14.94
C HIS A 32 -9.80 -3.62 -14.16
N LEU A 33 -10.51 -2.88 -13.31
CA LEU A 33 -11.58 -3.40 -12.47
C LEU A 33 -12.95 -3.12 -13.07
N THR A 34 -13.90 -4.00 -12.81
CA THR A 34 -15.29 -3.81 -13.22
C THR A 34 -15.90 -2.63 -12.48
N PRO A 35 -16.38 -1.56 -13.17
CA PRO A 35 -16.93 -0.38 -12.52
C PRO A 35 -18.07 -0.73 -11.55
N GLY A 36 -18.06 -0.15 -10.36
CA GLY A 36 -19.06 -0.38 -9.31
C GLY A 36 -19.01 -1.77 -8.67
N GLY A 37 -18.02 -2.60 -9.01
CA GLY A 37 -17.88 -3.96 -8.50
C GLY A 37 -17.56 -4.04 -7.01
N ASN A 38 -17.79 -5.24 -6.45
CA ASN A 38 -17.40 -5.58 -5.08
C ASN A 38 -15.92 -5.96 -5.05
N LEU A 39 -15.13 -5.23 -4.30
CA LEU A 39 -13.68 -5.40 -4.22
C LEU A 39 -13.25 -5.85 -2.83
N PHE A 40 -12.16 -6.59 -2.79
CA PHE A 40 -11.46 -6.94 -1.56
C PHE A 40 -10.06 -6.31 -1.55
N GLU A 41 -9.69 -5.66 -0.46
CA GLU A 41 -8.30 -5.25 -0.20
C GLU A 41 -7.75 -6.00 1.01
N GLY A 42 -6.77 -6.89 0.77
CA GLY A 42 -6.07 -7.64 1.82
C GLY A 42 -4.84 -6.90 2.32
N GLY A 43 -4.70 -6.78 3.65
CA GLY A 43 -3.62 -6.03 4.30
C GLY A 43 -3.76 -4.53 4.07
N CYS A 44 -4.96 -4.00 4.22
CA CYS A 44 -5.32 -2.62 3.87
C CYS A 44 -4.64 -1.54 4.72
N GLY A 45 -4.10 -1.90 5.91
CA GLY A 45 -3.56 -0.93 6.84
C GLY A 45 -4.57 0.16 7.18
N LEU A 46 -4.21 1.42 6.94
CA LEU A 46 -5.07 2.60 7.17
C LEU A 46 -6.18 2.78 6.12
N GLY A 47 -6.32 1.87 5.16
CA GLY A 47 -7.40 1.85 4.18
C GLY A 47 -7.36 2.96 3.12
N HIS A 48 -6.22 3.61 2.92
CA HIS A 48 -6.14 4.74 1.98
C HIS A 48 -6.49 4.36 0.54
N LEU A 49 -6.07 3.18 0.07
CA LEU A 49 -6.43 2.69 -1.26
C LEU A 49 -7.91 2.31 -1.31
N SER A 50 -8.43 1.62 -0.29
CA SER A 50 -9.86 1.29 -0.16
C SER A 50 -10.74 2.53 -0.19
N MET A 51 -10.39 3.56 0.59
CA MET A 51 -11.11 4.84 0.59
C MET A 51 -11.08 5.52 -0.78
N ALA A 52 -9.94 5.47 -1.47
CA ALA A 52 -9.80 6.06 -2.80
C ALA A 52 -10.62 5.31 -3.86
N LEU A 53 -10.77 3.98 -3.72
CA LEU A 53 -11.64 3.16 -4.58
C LEU A 53 -13.13 3.37 -4.25
N ALA A 54 -13.49 3.43 -2.98
CA ALA A 54 -14.88 3.72 -2.57
C ALA A 54 -15.36 5.07 -3.10
N LYS A 55 -14.49 6.11 -3.06
CA LYS A 55 -14.77 7.42 -3.69
C LYS A 55 -14.98 7.36 -5.21
N ARG A 56 -14.56 6.28 -5.85
CA ARG A 56 -14.77 6.00 -7.29
C ARG A 56 -16.00 5.15 -7.57
N GLY A 57 -16.81 4.86 -6.54
CA GLY A 57 -18.05 4.11 -6.66
C GLY A 57 -17.93 2.59 -6.53
N TYR A 58 -16.78 2.08 -6.06
CA TYR A 58 -16.63 0.65 -5.74
C TYR A 58 -17.17 0.35 -4.33
N HIS A 59 -17.59 -0.91 -4.15
CA HIS A 59 -17.91 -1.46 -2.84
C HIS A 59 -16.70 -2.24 -2.32
N VAL A 60 -16.01 -1.73 -1.32
CA VAL A 60 -14.71 -2.30 -0.88
C VAL A 60 -14.83 -2.92 0.50
N THR A 61 -14.45 -4.18 0.62
CA THR A 61 -14.14 -4.83 1.91
C THR A 61 -12.64 -4.72 2.15
N ALA A 62 -12.26 -3.89 3.11
CA ALA A 62 -10.88 -3.63 3.51
C ALA A 62 -10.54 -4.46 4.76
N MET A 63 -9.53 -5.33 4.69
CA MET A 63 -9.18 -6.21 5.80
C MET A 63 -7.72 -6.06 6.21
N ASP A 64 -7.48 -5.96 7.52
CA ASP A 64 -6.15 -6.01 8.12
C ASP A 64 -6.17 -6.84 9.40
N LEU A 65 -5.05 -7.49 9.71
CA LEU A 65 -4.90 -8.27 10.93
C LEU A 65 -4.80 -7.37 12.18
N SER A 66 -4.24 -6.19 12.02
CA SER A 66 -4.07 -5.21 13.10
C SER A 66 -5.34 -4.38 13.30
N PRO A 67 -5.90 -4.30 14.51
CA PRO A 67 -7.08 -3.48 14.76
C PRO A 67 -6.77 -1.97 14.78
N LEU A 68 -5.51 -1.58 15.07
CA LEU A 68 -5.17 -0.17 15.23
C LEU A 68 -5.38 0.65 13.96
N PRO A 69 -4.83 0.28 12.78
CA PRO A 69 -5.01 1.08 11.59
C PRO A 69 -6.47 1.14 11.12
N LEU A 70 -7.28 0.11 11.40
CA LEU A 70 -8.69 0.08 11.02
C LEU A 70 -9.54 1.17 11.68
N ARG A 71 -9.12 1.67 12.86
CA ARG A 71 -9.81 2.78 13.55
C ARG A 71 -9.78 4.09 12.76
N TYR A 72 -8.86 4.23 11.82
CA TYR A 72 -8.73 5.42 10.96
C TYR A 72 -9.56 5.33 9.69
N ILE A 73 -10.20 4.18 9.42
CA ILE A 73 -11.07 4.01 8.26
C ILE A 73 -12.47 4.51 8.65
N PRO A 74 -12.98 5.57 8.01
CA PRO A 74 -14.30 6.09 8.33
C PRO A 74 -15.39 5.13 7.87
N GLU A 75 -16.45 5.03 8.63
CA GLU A 75 -17.68 4.38 8.18
C GLU A 75 -18.31 5.21 7.06
N THR A 76 -18.32 4.66 5.87
CA THR A 76 -18.90 5.32 4.68
C THR A 76 -19.64 4.31 3.82
N SER A 77 -20.60 4.78 3.04
CA SER A 77 -21.24 3.97 2.02
C SER A 77 -20.21 3.43 1.04
N GLY A 78 -20.24 2.13 0.78
CA GLY A 78 -19.31 1.47 -0.13
C GLY A 78 -17.95 1.08 0.45
N LEU A 79 -17.72 1.25 1.77
CA LEU A 79 -16.48 0.80 2.43
C LEU A 79 -16.78 0.10 3.75
N THR A 80 -16.34 -1.16 3.85
CA THR A 80 -16.44 -1.96 5.08
C THR A 80 -15.04 -2.34 5.54
N ALA A 81 -14.68 -1.93 6.77
CA ALA A 81 -13.42 -2.33 7.41
C ALA A 81 -13.64 -3.56 8.28
N ARG A 82 -12.77 -4.57 8.14
CA ARG A 82 -12.84 -5.83 8.89
C ARG A 82 -11.47 -6.19 9.48
N GLN A 83 -11.44 -6.55 10.76
CA GLN A 83 -10.27 -7.15 11.36
C GLN A 83 -10.24 -8.65 11.06
N GLY A 84 -9.10 -9.14 10.54
CA GLY A 84 -8.93 -10.57 10.29
C GLY A 84 -7.72 -10.89 9.44
N ASP A 85 -7.44 -12.19 9.31
CA ASP A 85 -6.44 -12.68 8.36
C ASP A 85 -7.04 -12.70 6.95
N ALA A 86 -6.51 -11.86 6.07
CA ALA A 86 -6.94 -11.78 4.68
C ALA A 86 -6.85 -13.11 3.91
N PHE A 87 -6.02 -14.04 4.37
CA PHE A 87 -5.85 -15.37 3.76
C PHE A 87 -6.67 -16.48 4.42
N ALA A 88 -7.54 -16.15 5.39
CA ALA A 88 -8.39 -17.11 6.10
C ALA A 88 -9.89 -16.80 5.93
N LEU A 89 -10.28 -16.26 4.78
CA LEU A 89 -11.69 -16.02 4.47
C LEU A 89 -12.47 -17.32 4.25
N PRO A 90 -13.75 -17.36 4.64
CA PRO A 90 -14.66 -18.46 4.28
C PRO A 90 -14.82 -18.53 2.75
N PRO A 91 -14.84 -19.72 2.13
CA PRO A 91 -14.85 -19.90 0.68
C PRO A 91 -16.07 -19.31 -0.03
N GLU A 92 -17.16 -19.07 0.67
CA GLU A 92 -18.37 -18.42 0.17
C GLU A 92 -18.22 -16.92 -0.05
N GLU A 93 -17.23 -16.28 0.56
CA GLU A 93 -16.94 -14.86 0.35
C GLU A 93 -16.20 -14.67 -0.99
N VAL A 94 -16.89 -14.15 -2.00
CA VAL A 94 -16.37 -13.96 -3.34
C VAL A 94 -16.57 -12.53 -3.81
N TYR A 95 -15.54 -11.96 -4.43
CA TYR A 95 -15.46 -10.58 -4.87
C TYR A 95 -15.25 -10.49 -6.39
N ASP A 96 -15.69 -9.40 -7.01
CA ASP A 96 -15.49 -9.17 -8.45
C ASP A 96 -14.01 -8.89 -8.75
N GLY A 97 -13.32 -8.21 -7.84
CA GLY A 97 -11.88 -7.97 -7.92
C GLY A 97 -11.21 -7.95 -6.57
N ALA A 98 -9.89 -8.10 -6.58
CA ALA A 98 -9.08 -8.05 -5.36
C ALA A 98 -7.82 -7.23 -5.54
N LEU A 99 -7.39 -6.60 -4.44
CA LEU A 99 -6.17 -5.80 -4.40
C LEU A 99 -5.29 -6.24 -3.22
N PHE A 100 -3.97 -6.32 -3.47
CA PHE A 100 -2.96 -6.50 -2.45
C PHE A 100 -1.86 -5.44 -2.66
N CYS A 101 -1.90 -4.40 -1.83
CA CYS A 101 -1.01 -3.25 -1.96
C CYS A 101 0.18 -3.37 -1.01
N PHE A 102 1.39 -3.59 -1.57
CA PHE A 102 2.64 -3.82 -0.84
C PHE A 102 2.57 -4.96 0.19
N PHE A 103 1.63 -5.86 0.01
CA PHE A 103 1.31 -6.98 0.89
C PHE A 103 1.21 -8.29 0.12
N GLY A 104 1.38 -9.43 0.82
CA GLY A 104 1.22 -10.78 0.30
C GLY A 104 2.30 -11.25 -0.67
N GLY A 105 2.62 -12.53 -0.61
CA GLY A 105 3.48 -13.24 -1.58
C GLY A 105 2.65 -13.94 -2.64
N VAL A 106 3.25 -14.21 -3.81
CA VAL A 106 2.56 -14.78 -4.98
C VAL A 106 1.79 -16.06 -4.65
N PRO A 107 2.35 -17.09 -3.99
CA PRO A 107 1.62 -18.34 -3.78
C PRO A 107 0.33 -18.15 -2.98
N LYS A 108 0.39 -17.34 -1.90
CA LYS A 108 -0.78 -17.09 -1.05
C LYS A 108 -1.83 -16.24 -1.75
N THR A 109 -1.43 -15.20 -2.50
CA THR A 109 -2.37 -14.34 -3.23
C THR A 109 -3.03 -15.07 -4.39
N LEU A 110 -2.32 -15.94 -5.10
CA LEU A 110 -2.91 -16.75 -6.16
C LEU A 110 -3.87 -17.81 -5.60
N ALA A 111 -3.48 -18.51 -4.53
CA ALA A 111 -4.36 -19.48 -3.87
C ALA A 111 -5.65 -18.81 -3.38
N TRP A 112 -5.54 -17.63 -2.80
CA TRP A 112 -6.68 -16.83 -2.39
C TRP A 112 -7.55 -16.42 -3.59
N ALA A 113 -6.95 -15.90 -4.66
CA ALA A 113 -7.69 -15.41 -5.81
C ALA A 113 -8.46 -16.53 -6.56
N ARG A 114 -7.97 -17.76 -6.57
CA ARG A 114 -8.68 -18.92 -7.14
C ARG A 114 -10.05 -19.19 -6.49
N VAL A 115 -10.18 -18.84 -5.22
CA VAL A 115 -11.40 -19.11 -4.42
C VAL A 115 -12.28 -17.87 -4.35
N HIS A 116 -11.69 -16.69 -4.16
CA HIS A 116 -12.38 -15.49 -3.73
C HIS A 116 -12.48 -14.39 -4.80
N CYS A 117 -11.76 -14.50 -5.94
CA CYS A 117 -11.77 -13.48 -6.99
C CYS A 117 -12.42 -13.99 -8.27
N ARG A 118 -13.46 -13.31 -8.76
CA ARG A 118 -14.18 -13.68 -10.00
C ARG A 118 -13.49 -13.22 -11.27
N ASP A 119 -12.92 -11.99 -11.25
CA ASP A 119 -12.41 -11.38 -12.48
C ASP A 119 -10.94 -10.97 -12.36
N THR A 120 -10.61 -9.95 -11.56
CA THR A 120 -9.31 -9.30 -11.63
C THR A 120 -8.61 -9.20 -10.29
N LEU A 121 -7.39 -9.72 -10.21
CA LEU A 121 -6.46 -9.53 -9.11
C LEU A 121 -5.44 -8.44 -9.49
N VAL A 122 -5.33 -7.39 -8.67
CA VAL A 122 -4.36 -6.31 -8.82
C VAL A 122 -3.34 -6.35 -7.68
N LEU A 123 -2.06 -6.41 -8.03
CA LEU A 123 -0.98 -6.39 -7.06
C LEU A 123 -0.16 -5.11 -7.25
N PHE A 124 -0.04 -4.28 -6.21
CA PHE A 124 0.95 -3.22 -6.17
C PHE A 124 2.18 -3.68 -5.42
N LYS A 125 3.34 -3.54 -6.03
CA LYS A 125 4.62 -4.01 -5.49
C LYS A 125 5.67 -2.91 -5.53
N LYS A 126 6.59 -2.96 -4.56
CA LYS A 126 7.74 -2.06 -4.50
C LYS A 126 8.68 -2.35 -5.65
N ASN A 127 8.95 -1.36 -6.48
CA ASN A 127 9.97 -1.45 -7.53
C ASN A 127 11.24 -0.69 -7.13
N TRP A 128 11.65 -0.89 -5.88
CA TRP A 128 12.88 -0.34 -5.32
C TRP A 128 13.52 -1.35 -4.37
N SER A 129 14.85 -1.31 -4.28
CA SER A 129 15.67 -2.27 -3.53
C SER A 129 16.16 -1.76 -2.18
N THR A 130 16.00 -0.48 -1.87
CA THR A 130 16.54 0.12 -0.65
C THR A 130 15.48 0.87 0.14
N HIS A 131 15.58 0.81 1.48
CA HIS A 131 14.73 1.62 2.35
C HIS A 131 15.30 3.03 2.46
N ARG A 132 14.49 4.06 2.18
CA ARG A 132 14.98 5.44 2.06
C ARG A 132 15.09 6.18 3.39
N PHE A 133 14.36 5.76 4.40
CA PHE A 133 14.23 6.51 5.64
C PHE A 133 15.35 6.22 6.65
N THR A 134 16.14 5.18 6.43
CA THR A 134 17.29 4.80 7.24
C THR A 134 18.58 5.39 6.69
N ARG A 135 19.61 5.58 7.52
CA ARG A 135 20.96 5.96 7.08
C ARG A 135 21.63 4.86 6.29
N ASP A 136 21.54 3.63 6.80
CA ASP A 136 21.97 2.45 6.07
C ASP A 136 20.74 1.78 5.45
N PRO A 137 20.48 2.03 4.17
CA PRO A 137 19.29 1.52 3.52
C PRO A 137 19.43 0.02 3.29
N GLY A 138 19.05 -0.74 4.30
CA GLY A 138 18.95 -2.19 4.21
C GLY A 138 18.16 -2.63 2.97
N ALA A 139 18.59 -3.70 2.32
CA ALA A 139 17.96 -4.18 1.11
C ALA A 139 16.50 -4.61 1.36
N VAL A 140 15.57 -4.10 0.56
CA VAL A 140 14.21 -4.64 0.45
C VAL A 140 14.30 -5.94 -0.35
N ARG A 141 14.28 -7.08 0.34
CA ARG A 141 14.60 -8.40 -0.27
C ARG A 141 13.37 -9.27 -0.57
N LYS A 142 12.16 -8.84 -0.20
CA LYS A 142 10.96 -9.69 -0.33
C LYS A 142 9.82 -8.94 -1.01
N PHE A 143 9.05 -9.67 -1.82
CA PHE A 143 7.81 -9.18 -2.43
C PHE A 143 7.97 -7.92 -3.29
N THR A 144 9.15 -7.75 -3.93
CA THR A 144 9.37 -6.66 -4.88
C THR A 144 8.72 -6.97 -6.22
N TYR A 145 8.53 -5.93 -7.05
CA TYR A 145 7.95 -6.08 -8.38
C TYR A 145 8.71 -7.06 -9.26
N PRO A 146 10.06 -6.97 -9.42
CA PRO A 146 10.79 -7.94 -10.25
C PRO A 146 10.68 -9.38 -9.73
N LEU A 147 10.76 -9.58 -8.41
CA LEU A 147 10.63 -10.92 -7.82
C LEU A 147 9.22 -11.49 -8.03
N THR A 148 8.19 -10.63 -7.96
CA THR A 148 6.81 -11.05 -8.18
C THR A 148 6.58 -11.44 -9.63
N CYS A 149 7.07 -10.66 -10.61
CA CYS A 149 6.99 -10.99 -12.03
C CYS A 149 7.71 -12.32 -12.34
N GLY A 150 8.95 -12.46 -11.91
CA GLY A 150 9.71 -13.71 -12.14
C GLY A 150 9.08 -14.96 -11.49
N GLU A 151 8.40 -14.80 -10.34
CA GLU A 151 7.65 -15.90 -9.73
C GLU A 151 6.40 -16.27 -10.52
N LEU A 152 5.65 -15.28 -11.04
CA LEU A 152 4.49 -15.51 -11.91
C LEU A 152 4.88 -16.17 -13.23
N GLU A 153 5.99 -15.73 -13.86
CA GLU A 153 6.54 -16.36 -15.07
C GLU A 153 6.89 -17.82 -14.84
N ARG A 154 7.61 -18.11 -13.73
CA ARG A 154 7.97 -19.47 -13.34
C ARG A 154 6.75 -20.37 -13.10
N LEU A 155 5.66 -19.79 -12.61
CA LEU A 155 4.40 -20.51 -12.39
C LEU A 155 3.53 -20.61 -13.64
N GLY A 156 3.93 -19.99 -14.75
CA GLY A 156 3.16 -19.96 -16.00
C GLY A 156 1.84 -19.19 -15.88
N VAL A 157 1.75 -18.22 -14.98
CA VAL A 157 0.56 -17.38 -14.80
C VAL A 157 0.65 -16.19 -15.75
N PRO A 158 -0.28 -16.03 -16.70
CA PRO A 158 -0.36 -14.84 -17.55
C PRO A 158 -0.69 -13.59 -16.71
N PHE A 159 0.00 -12.49 -16.98
CA PHE A 159 -0.26 -11.22 -16.34
C PHE A 159 0.07 -10.04 -17.25
N ALA A 160 -0.59 -8.90 -17.04
CA ALA A 160 -0.15 -7.62 -17.54
C ALA A 160 0.59 -6.88 -16.42
N ALA A 161 1.61 -6.10 -16.77
CA ALA A 161 2.39 -5.37 -15.77
C ALA A 161 2.85 -4.03 -16.31
N GLU A 162 2.85 -3.01 -15.44
CA GLU A 162 3.42 -1.70 -15.72
C GLU A 162 4.14 -1.16 -14.49
N THR A 163 5.01 -0.18 -14.71
CA THR A 163 5.62 0.62 -13.64
C THR A 163 5.27 2.08 -13.83
N PHE A 164 5.10 2.79 -12.73
CA PHE A 164 4.85 4.23 -12.72
C PHE A 164 5.44 4.85 -11.45
N ASP A 165 5.72 6.13 -11.50
CA ASP A 165 6.22 6.86 -10.36
C ASP A 165 5.07 7.38 -9.50
N ALA A 166 5.21 7.20 -8.19
CA ALA A 166 4.30 7.74 -7.18
C ALA A 166 5.11 8.45 -6.10
N ASP A 167 4.61 9.59 -5.65
CA ASP A 167 5.22 10.30 -4.55
C ASP A 167 4.83 9.64 -3.21
N MET A 168 5.79 8.98 -2.58
CA MET A 168 5.68 8.31 -1.28
C MET A 168 6.43 9.09 -0.20
N GLY A 169 6.51 10.41 -0.35
CA GLY A 169 7.21 11.30 0.56
C GLY A 169 6.46 11.53 1.86
N GLN A 170 7.12 12.23 2.78
CA GLN A 170 6.59 12.50 4.10
C GLN A 170 6.61 13.99 4.41
N PRO A 171 5.45 14.62 4.62
CA PRO A 171 5.35 15.98 5.11
C PRO A 171 5.54 16.04 6.63
N PHE A 172 6.06 17.16 7.14
CA PHE A 172 6.25 17.38 8.58
C PHE A 172 5.79 18.78 8.98
N ARG A 173 5.16 18.88 10.15
CA ARG A 173 4.72 20.15 10.75
C ARG A 173 5.88 20.93 11.36
N ASN A 174 6.93 20.23 11.81
CA ASN A 174 8.11 20.81 12.42
C ASN A 174 9.30 19.84 12.34
N LEU A 175 10.51 20.29 12.72
CA LEU A 175 11.71 19.46 12.70
C LEU A 175 11.69 18.35 13.75
N SER A 176 11.04 18.57 14.89
CA SER A 176 10.90 17.52 15.91
C SER A 176 10.10 16.32 15.40
N ASP A 177 9.05 16.56 14.59
CA ASP A 177 8.31 15.50 13.93
C ASP A 177 9.19 14.70 12.95
N ALA A 178 10.02 15.40 12.19
CA ALA A 178 10.96 14.74 11.28
C ALA A 178 11.98 13.86 12.03
N VAL A 179 12.52 14.35 13.14
CA VAL A 179 13.43 13.58 14.00
C VAL A 179 12.73 12.32 14.55
N ARG A 180 11.47 12.46 15.02
CA ARG A 180 10.69 11.32 15.52
C ARG A 180 10.43 10.31 14.42
N PHE A 181 10.07 10.77 13.22
CA PHE A 181 9.86 9.91 12.04
C PHE A 181 11.13 9.11 11.68
N PHE A 182 12.29 9.75 11.65
CA PHE A 182 13.54 9.03 11.36
C PHE A 182 13.86 7.98 12.43
N ARG A 183 13.57 8.25 13.71
CA ARG A 183 13.74 7.27 14.80
C ARG A 183 12.82 6.05 14.67
N LEU A 184 11.62 6.20 14.11
CA LEU A 184 10.73 5.06 13.85
C LEU A 184 11.34 4.05 12.88
N TYR A 185 12.10 4.54 11.90
CA TYR A 185 12.71 3.70 10.86
C TYR A 185 14.15 3.29 11.15
N ASP A 186 14.83 4.04 12.00
CA ASP A 186 16.22 3.80 12.39
C ASP A 186 16.43 4.10 13.90
N PRO A 187 15.86 3.23 14.76
CA PRO A 187 15.85 3.49 16.22
C PRO A 187 17.25 3.44 16.86
N GLN A 188 18.23 2.85 16.19
CA GLN A 188 19.60 2.75 16.69
C GLN A 188 20.45 3.97 16.32
N THR A 189 19.96 4.82 15.44
CA THR A 189 20.71 5.99 15.00
C THR A 189 20.07 7.26 15.57
N ALA A 190 20.81 7.97 16.42
CA ALA A 190 20.40 9.30 16.85
C ALA A 190 20.44 10.26 15.66
N VAL A 191 19.30 10.84 15.32
CA VAL A 191 19.17 11.87 14.27
C VAL A 191 18.99 13.22 14.95
N THR A 192 19.85 14.18 14.65
CA THR A 192 19.74 15.57 15.12
C THR A 192 18.78 16.35 14.21
N GLU A 193 18.28 17.50 14.69
CA GLU A 193 17.45 18.39 13.86
C GLU A 193 18.22 18.91 12.62
N ALA A 194 19.52 19.20 12.77
CA ALA A 194 20.36 19.63 11.65
C ALA A 194 20.47 18.55 10.56
N GLU A 195 20.65 17.29 10.95
CA GLU A 195 20.66 16.17 10.01
C GLU A 195 19.29 15.93 9.39
N ALA A 196 18.22 16.01 10.18
CA ALA A 196 16.86 15.93 9.64
C ALA A 196 16.64 17.04 8.60
N LEU A 197 16.97 18.29 8.94
CA LEU A 197 16.82 19.43 8.04
C LEU A 197 17.60 19.27 6.73
N SER A 198 18.80 18.69 6.76
CA SER A 198 19.61 18.47 5.55
C SER A 198 18.95 17.52 4.53
N ARG A 199 17.98 16.72 4.96
CA ARG A 199 17.24 15.75 4.14
C ARG A 199 15.89 16.27 3.66
N LEU A 200 15.46 17.43 4.14
CA LEU A 200 14.15 17.99 3.89
C LEU A 200 14.20 19.14 2.89
N THR A 201 13.10 19.33 2.20
CA THR A 201 12.81 20.54 1.42
C THR A 201 11.80 21.40 2.16
N LYS A 202 11.93 22.73 2.07
CA LYS A 202 10.91 23.68 2.53
C LYS A 202 9.80 23.74 1.48
N THR A 203 8.54 23.67 1.91
CA THR A 203 7.39 23.62 1.00
C THR A 203 6.70 24.95 0.80
N GLY A 204 6.78 25.85 1.77
CA GLY A 204 5.93 27.04 1.85
C GLY A 204 4.50 26.77 2.37
N ASP A 205 4.13 25.52 2.60
CA ASP A 205 2.84 25.15 3.20
C ASP A 205 2.85 25.49 4.70
N PRO A 206 1.86 26.23 5.22
CA PRO A 206 1.84 26.64 6.63
C PRO A 206 1.57 25.45 7.58
N VAL A 207 0.94 24.37 7.13
CA VAL A 207 0.67 23.16 7.92
C VAL A 207 1.86 22.23 7.89
N PHE A 208 2.48 22.07 6.71
CA PHE A 208 3.62 21.16 6.48
C PHE A 208 4.80 21.92 5.88
N PRO A 209 5.49 22.74 6.66
CA PRO A 209 6.61 23.57 6.16
C PRO A 209 7.83 22.76 5.69
N TYR A 210 7.88 21.47 6.03
CA TYR A 210 8.98 20.58 5.65
C TYR A 210 8.46 19.33 4.94
N TYR A 211 9.22 18.88 3.95
CA TYR A 211 8.89 17.68 3.18
C TYR A 211 10.12 16.83 2.92
N LEU A 212 10.01 15.53 3.15
CA LEU A 212 10.98 14.52 2.73
C LEU A 212 10.54 13.94 1.38
N PRO A 213 11.11 14.35 0.25
CA PRO A 213 10.69 13.87 -1.06
C PRO A 213 10.97 12.38 -1.23
N ALA A 214 10.03 11.63 -1.79
CA ALA A 214 10.21 10.20 -2.05
C ALA A 214 9.47 9.75 -3.31
N LEU A 215 9.86 10.28 -4.48
CA LEU A 215 9.39 9.72 -5.73
C LEU A 215 9.87 8.27 -5.86
N ARG A 216 8.94 7.32 -6.02
CA ARG A 216 9.19 5.88 -6.03
C ARG A 216 8.53 5.23 -7.23
N SER A 217 9.26 4.39 -7.93
CA SER A 217 8.69 3.53 -8.95
C SER A 217 7.86 2.43 -8.29
N VAL A 218 6.60 2.36 -8.64
CA VAL A 218 5.65 1.31 -8.19
C VAL A 218 5.37 0.38 -9.34
N GLY A 219 5.44 -0.92 -9.10
CA GLY A 219 4.97 -1.92 -10.06
C GLY A 219 3.51 -2.26 -9.81
N MET A 220 2.69 -2.23 -10.85
CA MET A 220 1.34 -2.78 -10.86
C MET A 220 1.30 -4.04 -11.72
N ILE A 221 0.71 -5.10 -11.20
CA ILE A 221 0.54 -6.38 -11.86
C ILE A 221 -0.94 -6.70 -11.86
N VAL A 222 -1.47 -7.08 -13.03
CA VAL A 222 -2.89 -7.39 -13.23
C VAL A 222 -2.99 -8.82 -13.73
N ILE A 223 -3.76 -9.64 -13.01
CA ILE A 223 -3.95 -11.07 -13.31
C ILE A 223 -5.46 -11.31 -13.46
N ARG A 224 -5.88 -11.97 -14.54
CA ARG A 224 -7.25 -12.45 -14.64
C ARG A 224 -7.41 -13.71 -13.81
N ALA A 225 -8.41 -13.76 -12.93
CA ALA A 225 -8.62 -14.90 -12.03
C ALA A 225 -8.77 -16.23 -12.78
N ARG A 226 -9.41 -16.21 -13.95
CA ARG A 226 -9.58 -17.38 -14.85
C ARG A 226 -8.27 -17.95 -15.40
N ASP A 227 -7.22 -17.12 -15.45
CA ASP A 227 -5.91 -17.51 -16.02
C ASP A 227 -4.96 -18.07 -14.95
N ILE A 228 -5.39 -18.12 -13.68
CA ILE A 228 -4.62 -18.71 -12.59
C ILE A 228 -4.73 -20.24 -12.68
N PRO A 229 -3.62 -20.99 -12.91
CA PRO A 229 -3.63 -22.45 -12.99
C PRO A 229 -4.21 -23.08 -11.73
N ARG A 230 -4.96 -24.19 -11.90
CA ARG A 230 -5.58 -24.96 -10.79
C ARG A 230 -4.53 -25.71 -9.96
#